data_744df19e0061e974a7e11bfdc4cec8b3
#
_entry.id   744df19e0061e974a7e11bfdc4cec8b3
#
_cell.length_a   1.000
_cell.length_b   1.000
_cell.length_c   1.000
_cell.angle_alpha   90.00
_cell.angle_beta   90.00
_cell.angle_gamma   90.00
#
_symmetry.space_group_name_H-M   'P 1'
#
loop_
_entity.id
_entity.type
_entity.pdbx_description
1 polymer ?
#
loop_
_entity_poly.entity_id
_entity_poly.type
_entity_poly.pdbx_seq_one_letter_code
_entity_poly.pdbx_strand_id
1 'polypeptide(L)'
;MECPNCGKSDDYNSRFCMNCGQPLQTDSPGPANPPPLWARGLKDRRSRALIISIAAAAVLLAALVLVLALSANPVAGRWYAQDGSELFFLQNGKGMTVSSADGSRVHFMYAVGYREPGYIEGEIYNKEGGGSWFYVYDGKLEWEGRYYYRHRSANPTG
;
A
#
# COMPACT_ATOMS: atom_id res chain seq x y z
N MET A 1 34.93 41.39 -42.92
CA MET A 1 33.92 40.86 -43.85
C MET A 1 33.63 41.92 -44.92
N GLU A 2 33.24 41.52 -46.13
CA GLU A 2 32.91 42.45 -47.18
C GLU A 2 31.48 42.93 -47.06
N CYS A 3 31.27 44.24 -47.20
CA CYS A 3 29.94 44.83 -47.14
C CYS A 3 29.13 44.48 -48.40
N PRO A 4 27.95 43.86 -48.30
CA PRO A 4 27.15 43.43 -49.44
C PRO A 4 26.62 44.59 -50.26
N ASN A 5 26.63 45.82 -49.75
CA ASN A 5 26.11 46.99 -50.43
C ASN A 5 27.19 47.79 -51.20
N CYS A 6 28.43 47.91 -50.69
CA CYS A 6 29.46 48.75 -51.32
C CYS A 6 30.76 47.98 -51.61
N GLY A 7 30.88 46.69 -51.32
CA GLY A 7 32.00 45.82 -51.61
C GLY A 7 33.27 46.12 -50.84
N LYS A 8 33.30 47.07 -49.91
CA LYS A 8 34.49 47.38 -49.12
C LYS A 8 34.57 46.39 -47.92
N SER A 9 35.79 45.96 -47.64
CA SER A 9 36.10 45.13 -46.45
C SER A 9 36.16 46.01 -45.23
N ASP A 10 35.38 45.59 -44.23
CA ASP A 10 35.34 46.17 -42.90
C ASP A 10 35.86 45.20 -41.86
N ASP A 11 36.24 45.71 -40.69
CA ASP A 11 36.73 44.88 -39.60
C ASP A 11 35.62 43.90 -39.13
N TYR A 12 36.09 42.69 -38.79
CA TYR A 12 35.22 41.54 -38.48
C TYR A 12 34.17 41.76 -37.35
N ASN A 13 34.33 42.84 -36.58
CA ASN A 13 33.49 43.15 -35.42
C ASN A 13 32.63 44.39 -35.59
N SER A 14 32.60 45.01 -36.78
CA SER A 14 31.79 46.22 -36.99
C SER A 14 30.32 45.86 -37.24
N ARG A 15 29.43 46.45 -36.49
CA ARG A 15 27.97 46.30 -36.67
C ARG A 15 27.42 47.06 -37.88
N PHE A 16 28.18 48.06 -38.35
CA PHE A 16 27.82 48.89 -39.48
C PHE A 16 29.06 49.08 -40.39
N CYS A 17 28.87 49.14 -41.69
CA CYS A 17 29.90 49.43 -42.62
C CYS A 17 30.36 50.91 -42.44
N MET A 18 31.65 51.12 -42.15
CA MET A 18 32.23 52.45 -41.94
C MET A 18 32.21 53.31 -43.20
N ASN A 19 32.01 52.75 -44.40
CA ASN A 19 32.00 53.47 -45.63
C ASN A 19 30.60 53.89 -46.11
N CYS A 20 29.54 53.06 -45.93
CA CYS A 20 28.21 53.32 -46.42
C CYS A 20 27.13 53.32 -45.35
N GLY A 21 27.48 53.04 -44.08
CA GLY A 21 26.58 53.00 -42.95
C GLY A 21 25.59 51.81 -42.92
N GLN A 22 25.69 50.88 -43.88
CA GLN A 22 24.80 49.73 -43.93
C GLN A 22 25.06 48.81 -42.72
N PRO A 23 24.03 48.33 -42.02
CA PRO A 23 24.23 47.33 -40.97
C PRO A 23 24.77 46.04 -41.55
N LEU A 24 25.90 45.58 -41.02
CA LEU A 24 26.51 44.30 -41.35
C LEU A 24 25.82 43.26 -40.43
N GLN A 25 24.88 42.53 -40.97
CA GLN A 25 24.19 41.49 -40.25
C GLN A 25 25.18 40.39 -39.85
N THR A 26 25.54 40.37 -38.58
CA THR A 26 26.14 39.19 -37.96
C THR A 26 25.00 38.27 -37.52
N ASP A 27 24.25 37.70 -38.47
CA ASP A 27 23.31 36.63 -38.20
C ASP A 27 24.07 35.32 -37.97
N SER A 28 24.81 35.30 -36.87
CA SER A 28 25.04 34.06 -36.15
C SER A 28 23.99 33.95 -35.07
N PRO A 29 22.99 33.11 -35.24
CA PRO A 29 22.17 32.74 -34.09
C PRO A 29 23.13 32.11 -33.08
N GLY A 30 23.41 32.86 -31.99
CA GLY A 30 24.15 32.28 -30.86
C GLY A 30 23.51 30.97 -30.46
N PRO A 31 24.30 29.98 -30.02
CA PRO A 31 23.74 28.70 -29.61
C PRO A 31 22.61 28.98 -28.60
N ALA A 32 21.37 28.69 -29.03
CA ALA A 32 20.21 28.80 -28.17
C ALA A 32 20.52 28.00 -26.90
N ASN A 33 20.56 28.69 -25.77
CA ASN A 33 20.77 28.00 -24.50
C ASN A 33 19.80 26.82 -24.39
N PRO A 34 20.28 25.60 -24.24
CA PRO A 34 19.42 24.45 -24.13
C PRO A 34 18.45 24.69 -22.96
N PRO A 35 17.15 24.42 -23.14
CA PRO A 35 16.18 24.60 -22.06
C PRO A 35 16.62 23.81 -20.83
N PRO A 36 16.43 24.34 -19.63
CA PRO A 36 16.85 23.68 -18.39
C PRO A 36 16.27 22.27 -18.30
N LEU A 37 17.03 21.34 -17.76
CA LEU A 37 16.69 19.89 -17.72
C LEU A 37 15.31 19.59 -17.14
N TRP A 38 14.83 20.42 -16.21
CA TRP A 38 13.48 20.30 -15.67
C TRP A 38 12.36 20.63 -16.69
N ALA A 39 12.62 21.47 -17.68
CA ALA A 39 11.64 21.82 -18.72
C ALA A 39 11.50 20.72 -19.79
N ARG A 40 12.46 19.80 -19.91
CA ARG A 40 12.42 18.71 -20.90
C ARG A 40 11.51 17.54 -20.48
N GLY A 41 11.33 17.32 -19.17
CA GLY A 41 10.69 16.10 -18.66
C GLY A 41 9.17 16.06 -18.73
N LEU A 42 8.47 17.19 -18.90
CA LEU A 42 7.01 17.26 -18.75
C LEU A 42 6.23 17.42 -20.07
N LYS A 43 6.90 17.52 -21.20
CA LYS A 43 6.24 17.80 -22.49
C LYS A 43 5.87 16.55 -23.28
N ASP A 44 6.35 15.39 -22.85
CA ASP A 44 6.07 14.13 -23.55
C ASP A 44 4.75 13.54 -23.03
N ARG A 45 3.75 13.48 -23.92
CA ARG A 45 2.41 12.95 -23.65
C ARG A 45 2.46 11.47 -23.14
N ARG A 46 3.50 10.74 -23.56
CA ARG A 46 3.72 9.33 -23.17
C ARG A 46 4.18 9.22 -21.71
N SER A 47 5.10 10.10 -21.27
CA SER A 47 5.57 10.07 -19.87
C SER A 47 4.48 10.48 -18.88
N ARG A 48 3.59 11.40 -19.24
CA ARG A 48 2.41 11.74 -18.41
C ARG A 48 1.45 10.57 -18.29
N ALA A 49 1.17 9.87 -19.39
CA ALA A 49 0.30 8.69 -19.37
C ALA A 49 0.89 7.59 -18.50
N LEU A 50 2.21 7.35 -18.54
CA LEU A 50 2.90 6.38 -17.69
C LEU A 50 2.82 6.77 -16.21
N ILE A 51 3.03 8.03 -15.86
CA ILE A 51 2.94 8.50 -14.46
C ILE A 51 1.51 8.33 -13.93
N ILE A 52 0.50 8.68 -14.73
CA ILE A 52 -0.90 8.52 -14.35
C ILE A 52 -1.26 7.04 -14.16
N SER A 53 -0.79 6.15 -15.03
CA SER A 53 -1.07 4.71 -14.91
C SER A 53 -0.40 4.09 -13.69
N ILE A 54 0.83 4.48 -13.37
CA ILE A 54 1.53 4.02 -12.15
C ILE A 54 0.82 4.53 -10.89
N ALA A 55 0.41 5.80 -10.87
CA ALA A 55 -0.33 6.36 -9.75
C ALA A 55 -1.69 5.67 -9.55
N ALA A 56 -2.42 5.40 -10.62
CA ALA A 56 -3.69 4.67 -10.57
C ALA A 56 -3.50 3.24 -10.06
N ALA A 57 -2.46 2.53 -10.54
CA ALA A 57 -2.14 1.19 -10.07
C ALA A 57 -1.78 1.17 -8.58
N ALA A 58 -1.01 2.16 -8.10
CA ALA A 58 -0.67 2.28 -6.68
C ALA A 58 -1.90 2.53 -5.80
N VAL A 59 -2.84 3.38 -6.25
CA VAL A 59 -4.10 3.62 -5.53
C VAL A 59 -4.95 2.35 -5.48
N LEU A 60 -5.08 1.63 -6.58
CA LEU A 60 -5.83 0.37 -6.62
C LEU A 60 -5.20 -0.69 -5.71
N LEU A 61 -3.88 -0.79 -5.70
CA LEU A 61 -3.17 -1.71 -4.80
C LEU A 61 -3.40 -1.34 -3.33
N ALA A 62 -3.30 -0.07 -2.99
CA ALA A 62 -3.56 0.41 -1.64
C ALA A 62 -5.00 0.15 -1.20
N ALA A 63 -5.98 0.37 -2.07
CA ALA A 63 -7.38 0.07 -1.82
C ALA A 63 -7.61 -1.43 -1.62
N LEU A 64 -6.98 -2.28 -2.44
CA LEU A 64 -7.05 -3.73 -2.29
C LEU A 64 -6.48 -4.19 -0.95
N VAL A 65 -5.30 -3.70 -0.57
CA VAL A 65 -4.68 -4.01 0.72
C VAL A 65 -5.57 -3.57 1.88
N LEU A 66 -6.17 -2.39 1.78
CA LEU A 66 -7.10 -1.89 2.80
C LEU A 66 -8.35 -2.77 2.91
N VAL A 67 -8.95 -3.16 1.80
CA VAL A 67 -10.11 -4.07 1.78
C VAL A 67 -9.74 -5.43 2.39
N LEU A 68 -8.60 -6.00 2.04
CA LEU A 68 -8.14 -7.26 2.62
C LEU A 68 -7.89 -7.14 4.13
N ALA A 69 -7.30 -6.04 4.60
CA ALA A 69 -7.05 -5.79 6.01
C ALA A 69 -8.36 -5.61 6.80
N LEU A 70 -9.35 -4.90 6.24
CA LEU A 70 -10.65 -4.70 6.87
C LEU A 70 -11.51 -5.97 6.86
N SER A 71 -11.33 -6.83 5.85
CA SER A 71 -12.05 -8.12 5.72
C SER A 71 -11.43 -9.23 6.55
N ALA A 72 -10.21 -9.03 7.08
CA ALA A 72 -9.55 -10.03 7.91
C ALA A 72 -10.36 -10.27 9.19
N ASN A 73 -10.71 -11.53 9.43
CA ASN A 73 -11.37 -11.91 10.67
C ASN A 73 -10.32 -11.92 11.79
N PRO A 74 -10.44 -11.02 12.79
CA PRO A 74 -9.43 -10.86 13.84
C PRO A 74 -9.32 -12.07 14.77
N VAL A 75 -10.37 -12.89 14.82
CA VAL A 75 -10.39 -14.11 15.65
C VAL A 75 -9.73 -15.28 14.93
N ALA A 76 -9.65 -15.25 13.59
CA ALA A 76 -9.13 -16.34 12.80
C ALA A 76 -7.68 -16.70 13.18
N GLY A 77 -7.39 -17.99 13.17
CA GLY A 77 -6.11 -18.56 13.52
C GLY A 77 -6.21 -19.55 14.67
N ARG A 78 -5.08 -19.85 15.27
CA ARG A 78 -4.93 -20.85 16.33
C ARG A 78 -4.83 -20.17 17.70
N TRP A 79 -5.52 -20.75 18.67
CA TRP A 79 -5.52 -20.34 20.06
C TRP A 79 -5.26 -21.55 20.95
N TYR A 80 -4.53 -21.38 22.03
CA TYR A 80 -4.05 -22.44 22.91
C TYR A 80 -4.55 -22.23 24.32
N ALA A 81 -5.21 -23.22 24.90
CA ALA A 81 -5.57 -23.23 26.31
C ALA A 81 -4.38 -23.67 27.18
N GLN A 82 -4.49 -23.44 28.47
CA GLN A 82 -3.49 -23.81 29.46
C GLN A 82 -3.33 -25.34 29.60
N ASP A 83 -4.42 -26.08 29.42
CA ASP A 83 -4.43 -27.54 29.45
C ASP A 83 -3.88 -28.20 28.18
N GLY A 84 -3.42 -27.40 27.21
CA GLY A 84 -2.92 -27.84 25.91
C GLY A 84 -3.99 -28.06 24.86
N SER A 85 -5.26 -27.83 25.16
CA SER A 85 -6.34 -27.84 24.18
C SER A 85 -6.18 -26.69 23.18
N GLU A 86 -6.65 -26.90 21.96
CA GLU A 86 -6.51 -25.91 20.89
C GLU A 86 -7.86 -25.52 20.30
N LEU A 87 -7.99 -24.24 19.96
CA LEU A 87 -9.10 -23.68 19.18
C LEU A 87 -8.60 -23.18 17.85
N PHE A 88 -9.24 -23.57 16.78
CA PHE A 88 -8.97 -23.07 15.42
C PHE A 88 -10.19 -22.31 14.90
N PHE A 89 -9.99 -21.06 14.54
CA PHE A 89 -10.96 -20.25 13.85
C PHE A 89 -10.50 -20.03 12.39
N LEU A 90 -11.31 -20.45 11.43
CA LEU A 90 -11.06 -20.23 10.02
C LEU A 90 -11.71 -18.92 9.57
N GLN A 91 -11.20 -18.31 8.50
CA GLN A 91 -11.74 -17.05 7.96
C GLN A 91 -13.21 -17.14 7.51
N ASN A 92 -13.69 -18.33 7.21
CA ASN A 92 -15.02 -18.59 6.65
C ASN A 92 -16.11 -18.83 7.70
N GLY A 93 -15.90 -18.47 8.96
CA GLY A 93 -16.89 -18.67 10.03
C GLY A 93 -16.97 -20.09 10.56
N LYS A 94 -16.04 -20.97 10.19
CA LYS A 94 -15.93 -22.34 10.72
C LYS A 94 -14.77 -22.43 11.68
N GLY A 95 -14.86 -23.37 12.62
CA GLY A 95 -13.79 -23.64 13.55
C GLY A 95 -13.74 -25.09 14.00
N MET A 96 -12.76 -25.38 14.83
CA MET A 96 -12.53 -26.71 15.38
C MET A 96 -11.84 -26.59 16.75
N THR A 97 -12.30 -27.36 17.71
CA THR A 97 -11.55 -27.62 18.94
C THR A 97 -10.75 -28.90 18.80
N VAL A 98 -9.60 -28.94 19.48
CA VAL A 98 -8.80 -30.17 19.67
C VAL A 98 -8.56 -30.33 21.16
N SER A 99 -9.06 -31.42 21.72
CA SER A 99 -8.85 -31.76 23.14
C SER A 99 -7.42 -32.23 23.37
N SER A 100 -6.79 -31.75 24.45
CA SER A 100 -5.46 -32.23 24.85
C SER A 100 -5.48 -33.62 25.49
N ALA A 101 -6.64 -34.05 26.03
CA ALA A 101 -6.77 -35.28 26.76
C ALA A 101 -6.74 -36.53 25.84
N ASP A 102 -7.42 -36.47 24.71
CA ASP A 102 -7.63 -37.61 23.81
C ASP A 102 -7.42 -37.27 22.33
N GLY A 103 -7.06 -36.01 22.01
CA GLY A 103 -6.91 -35.54 20.64
C GLY A 103 -8.23 -35.46 19.86
N SER A 104 -9.38 -35.58 20.51
CA SER A 104 -10.69 -35.49 19.86
C SER A 104 -10.87 -34.13 19.21
N ARG A 105 -11.59 -34.12 18.08
CA ARG A 105 -11.83 -32.92 17.28
C ARG A 105 -13.33 -32.67 17.17
N VAL A 106 -13.76 -31.48 17.57
CA VAL A 106 -15.14 -31.06 17.42
C VAL A 106 -15.19 -29.84 16.50
N HIS A 107 -15.99 -29.95 15.44
CA HIS A 107 -16.20 -28.83 14.52
C HIS A 107 -17.36 -27.98 14.95
N PHE A 108 -17.21 -26.67 14.83
CA PHE A 108 -18.22 -25.67 15.14
C PHE A 108 -18.32 -24.62 14.04
N MET A 109 -19.34 -23.82 14.09
CA MET A 109 -19.47 -22.56 13.34
C MET A 109 -19.38 -21.41 14.34
N TYR A 110 -18.97 -20.22 13.87
CA TYR A 110 -18.94 -19.04 14.70
C TYR A 110 -19.31 -17.79 13.91
N ALA A 111 -19.79 -16.80 14.61
CA ALA A 111 -20.03 -15.46 14.10
C ALA A 111 -19.43 -14.43 15.08
N VAL A 112 -18.87 -13.36 14.53
CA VAL A 112 -18.45 -12.19 15.30
C VAL A 112 -19.61 -11.20 15.26
N GLY A 113 -20.19 -10.94 16.42
CA GLY A 113 -21.35 -10.05 16.58
C GLY A 113 -20.96 -8.61 16.80
N TYR A 114 -19.94 -8.37 17.63
CA TYR A 114 -19.48 -7.04 18.00
C TYR A 114 -17.97 -6.91 17.95
N ARG A 115 -17.48 -5.73 17.55
CA ARG A 115 -16.04 -5.47 17.43
C ARG A 115 -15.73 -4.01 17.74
N GLU A 116 -14.86 -3.82 18.73
CA GLU A 116 -14.20 -2.53 19.03
C GLU A 116 -12.67 -2.71 19.10
N PRO A 117 -11.89 -1.62 19.08
CA PRO A 117 -10.46 -1.71 19.32
C PRO A 117 -10.18 -2.36 20.70
N GLY A 118 -9.51 -3.52 20.65
CA GLY A 118 -9.16 -4.27 21.87
C GLY A 118 -10.24 -5.19 22.42
N TYR A 119 -11.46 -5.21 21.85
CA TYR A 119 -12.56 -6.06 22.32
C TYR A 119 -13.35 -6.65 21.16
N ILE A 120 -13.60 -7.95 21.20
CA ILE A 120 -14.41 -8.68 20.23
C ILE A 120 -15.33 -9.60 20.98
N GLU A 121 -16.59 -9.63 20.56
CA GLU A 121 -17.60 -10.54 21.05
C GLU A 121 -18.16 -11.35 19.90
N GLY A 122 -18.35 -12.65 20.12
CA GLY A 122 -18.92 -13.53 19.12
C GLY A 122 -19.55 -14.75 19.74
N GLU A 123 -20.17 -15.55 18.90
CA GLU A 123 -20.87 -16.77 19.29
C GLU A 123 -20.31 -17.97 18.55
N ILE A 124 -20.04 -19.04 19.29
CA ILE A 124 -19.74 -20.37 18.76
C ILE A 124 -21.01 -21.19 18.83
N TYR A 125 -21.37 -21.83 17.74
CA TYR A 125 -22.58 -22.66 17.66
C TYR A 125 -22.33 -23.98 16.93
N ASN A 126 -23.00 -25.01 17.37
CA ASN A 126 -22.97 -26.32 16.73
C ASN A 126 -24.08 -26.45 15.69
N LYS A 127 -24.10 -27.58 14.96
CA LYS A 127 -25.11 -27.87 13.93
C LYS A 127 -26.53 -28.04 14.50
N GLU A 128 -26.65 -28.27 15.79
CA GLU A 128 -27.91 -28.54 16.50
C GLU A 128 -28.54 -27.26 17.06
N GLY A 129 -27.88 -26.10 16.86
CA GLY A 129 -28.42 -24.80 17.26
C GLY A 129 -28.04 -24.36 18.67
N GLY A 130 -27.27 -25.18 19.41
CA GLY A 130 -26.69 -24.74 20.70
C GLY A 130 -25.52 -23.79 20.48
N GLY A 131 -25.51 -22.65 21.18
CA GLY A 131 -24.44 -21.64 21.05
C GLY A 131 -23.91 -21.21 22.42
N SER A 132 -22.66 -20.78 22.42
CA SER A 132 -22.00 -20.17 23.57
C SER A 132 -21.19 -18.96 23.14
N TRP A 133 -21.19 -17.92 23.97
CA TRP A 133 -20.46 -16.68 23.67
C TRP A 133 -18.97 -16.83 23.94
N PHE A 134 -18.19 -16.17 23.11
CA PHE A 134 -16.76 -15.98 23.34
C PHE A 134 -16.40 -14.50 23.29
N TYR A 135 -15.35 -14.15 24.00
CA TYR A 135 -14.84 -12.78 24.12
C TYR A 135 -13.34 -12.76 23.83
N VAL A 136 -12.89 -11.76 23.10
CA VAL A 136 -11.45 -11.52 22.89
C VAL A 136 -11.11 -10.15 23.43
N TYR A 137 -10.22 -10.09 24.40
CA TYR A 137 -9.72 -8.86 25.03
C TYR A 137 -8.31 -9.11 25.61
N ASP A 138 -7.51 -8.07 25.70
CA ASP A 138 -6.13 -8.12 26.23
C ASP A 138 -5.27 -9.25 25.63
N GLY A 139 -5.47 -9.57 24.34
CA GLY A 139 -4.70 -10.62 23.66
C GLY A 139 -5.08 -12.05 24.01
N LYS A 140 -6.13 -12.27 24.81
CA LYS A 140 -6.67 -13.57 25.17
C LYS A 140 -8.10 -13.73 24.65
N LEU A 141 -8.49 -14.97 24.44
CA LEU A 141 -9.85 -15.37 24.11
C LEU A 141 -10.43 -16.12 25.29
N GLU A 142 -11.60 -15.71 25.74
CA GLU A 142 -12.39 -16.39 26.78
C GLU A 142 -13.57 -17.11 26.13
N TRP A 143 -13.72 -18.41 26.42
CA TRP A 143 -14.84 -19.23 25.98
C TRP A 143 -15.13 -20.32 27.01
N GLU A 144 -16.37 -20.43 27.43
CA GLU A 144 -16.84 -21.40 28.43
C GLU A 144 -16.03 -21.40 29.76
N GLY A 145 -15.63 -20.18 30.18
CA GLY A 145 -14.82 -20.01 31.40
C GLY A 145 -13.36 -20.43 31.26
N ARG A 146 -12.91 -20.69 30.05
CA ARG A 146 -11.50 -21.00 29.72
C ARG A 146 -10.85 -19.88 28.96
N TYR A 147 -9.54 -19.68 29.20
CA TYR A 147 -8.75 -18.70 28.49
C TYR A 147 -7.83 -19.38 27.47
N TYR A 148 -7.76 -18.79 26.28
CA TYR A 148 -6.93 -19.23 25.18
C TYR A 148 -6.05 -18.07 24.72
N TYR A 149 -4.82 -18.40 24.30
CA TYR A 149 -3.79 -17.44 23.91
C TYR A 149 -3.27 -17.72 22.51
N ARG A 150 -2.77 -16.71 21.81
CA ARG A 150 -2.19 -16.86 20.46
C ARG A 150 -0.88 -17.65 20.47
N HIS A 151 -0.15 -17.64 21.57
CA HIS A 151 1.13 -18.31 21.72
C HIS A 151 1.10 -19.27 22.90
N ARG A 152 1.70 -20.47 22.73
CA ARG A 152 1.85 -21.45 23.83
C ARG A 152 2.66 -20.89 25.01
N SER A 153 3.63 -19.98 24.73
CA SER A 153 4.49 -19.37 25.76
C SER A 153 3.83 -18.23 26.54
N ALA A 154 2.69 -17.74 26.08
CA ALA A 154 1.93 -16.70 26.79
C ALA A 154 1.07 -17.25 27.91
N ASN A 155 1.17 -18.53 28.19
CA ASN A 155 0.51 -19.18 29.31
C ASN A 155 1.20 -18.73 30.61
N PRO A 156 0.59 -17.91 31.48
CA PRO A 156 1.18 -17.62 32.77
C PRO A 156 1.12 -18.90 33.61
N THR A 157 2.22 -19.61 33.65
CA THR A 157 2.44 -20.58 34.73
C THR A 157 2.50 -19.76 36.01
N GLY A 158 1.35 -19.65 36.70
CA GLY A 158 1.24 -19.13 38.04
C GLY A 158 1.86 -20.00 39.06
#